data_15b7f06344532a2b9dbcbb33e05bfce6
#
_entry.id   15b7f06344532a2b9dbcbb33e05bfce6
#
_cell.length_a   1.000
_cell.length_b   1.000
_cell.length_c   1.000
_cell.angle_alpha   90.00
_cell.angle_beta   90.00
_cell.angle_gamma   90.00
#
_symmetry.space_group_name_H-M   'P 1'
#
loop_
_entity.id
_entity.type
_entity.pdbx_description
1 polymer ?
#
loop_
_entity_poly.entity_id
_entity_poly.type
_entity_poly.pdbx_seq_one_letter_code
_entity_poly.pdbx_strand_id
1 'polypeptide(L)'
;MKKRTVGVLLAAFFAMALTGCGDKQPQPGEVKGYDKGEEYLSIWVHSIEDTEEGQCYRKSVDAFNKKYDGKYFADIEFIPRNDSGGGYSDKINASVMSGDLPDVLTVDGPNIAAYAENGIIQPLAKLTDEEKSVYLDSIIQQGTYNNKLYALGAM
;
A
#
# COMPACT_ATOMS: atom_id res chain seq x y z
N MET A 1 -33.46 -58.20 33.62
CA MET A 1 -32.96 -57.84 32.29
C MET A 1 -32.91 -56.31 32.18
N LYS A 2 -31.73 -55.66 32.33
CA LYS A 2 -31.56 -54.23 32.26
C LYS A 2 -30.84 -53.91 30.95
N LYS A 3 -31.54 -53.21 30.06
CA LYS A 3 -30.95 -52.64 28.81
C LYS A 3 -30.13 -51.43 29.15
N ARG A 4 -28.83 -51.47 28.86
CA ARG A 4 -27.91 -50.33 28.94
C ARG A 4 -27.89 -49.65 27.58
N THR A 5 -28.39 -48.41 27.56
CA THR A 5 -28.27 -47.49 26.41
C THR A 5 -26.89 -46.88 26.44
N VAL A 6 -26.11 -47.08 25.39
CA VAL A 6 -24.82 -46.47 25.19
C VAL A 6 -25.07 -45.14 24.51
N GLY A 7 -24.78 -44.04 25.22
CA GLY A 7 -24.82 -42.70 24.68
C GLY A 7 -23.53 -42.41 23.87
N VAL A 8 -23.69 -42.13 22.60
CA VAL A 8 -22.61 -41.66 21.73
C VAL A 8 -22.42 -40.19 21.96
N LEU A 9 -21.32 -39.82 22.60
CA LEU A 9 -20.85 -38.43 22.71
C LEU A 9 -20.25 -38.02 21.38
N LEU A 10 -20.94 -37.16 20.64
CA LEU A 10 -20.42 -36.48 19.45
C LEU A 10 -19.52 -35.34 19.92
N ALA A 11 -18.19 -35.56 19.90
CA ALA A 11 -17.22 -34.51 20.09
C ALA A 11 -17.14 -33.67 18.81
N ALA A 12 -17.77 -32.48 18.83
CA ALA A 12 -17.61 -31.49 17.79
C ALA A 12 -16.20 -30.89 17.90
N PHE A 13 -15.31 -31.29 17.02
CA PHE A 13 -14.01 -30.65 16.82
C PHE A 13 -14.27 -29.27 16.17
N PHE A 14 -14.21 -28.24 16.99
CA PHE A 14 -14.17 -26.87 16.51
C PHE A 14 -12.76 -26.60 15.96
N ALA A 15 -12.58 -26.79 14.66
CA ALA A 15 -11.37 -26.40 13.96
C ALA A 15 -11.33 -24.85 13.96
N MET A 16 -10.61 -24.25 14.93
CA MET A 16 -10.19 -22.87 14.83
C MET A 16 -9.20 -22.79 13.67
N ALA A 17 -9.68 -22.35 12.52
CA ALA A 17 -8.82 -21.87 11.46
C ALA A 17 -8.05 -20.67 12.00
N LEU A 18 -6.78 -20.85 12.31
CA LEU A 18 -5.81 -19.77 12.49
C LEU A 18 -5.66 -19.14 11.11
N THR A 19 -6.48 -18.14 10.81
CA THR A 19 -6.21 -17.23 9.70
C THR A 19 -5.00 -16.43 10.11
N GLY A 20 -3.82 -16.85 9.62
CA GLY A 20 -2.61 -16.07 9.69
C GLY A 20 -2.86 -14.70 9.08
N CYS A 21 -2.24 -13.67 9.62
CA CYS A 21 -2.04 -12.39 8.95
C CYS A 21 -1.27 -12.67 7.65
N GLY A 22 -1.98 -12.96 6.57
CA GLY A 22 -1.45 -12.94 5.23
C GLY A 22 -1.77 -11.58 4.65
N ASP A 23 -0.87 -11.04 3.87
CA ASP A 23 -1.10 -9.86 3.06
C ASP A 23 -2.49 -9.94 2.43
N LYS A 24 -3.34 -8.94 2.71
CA LYS A 24 -4.71 -8.90 2.19
C LYS A 24 -4.67 -8.47 0.73
N GLN A 25 -4.15 -9.34 -0.14
CA GLN A 25 -4.36 -9.13 -1.56
C GLN A 25 -5.85 -9.28 -1.88
N PRO A 26 -6.45 -8.37 -2.63
CA PRO A 26 -7.83 -8.50 -3.07
C PRO A 26 -8.00 -9.78 -3.88
N GLN A 27 -9.19 -10.35 -3.82
CA GLN A 27 -9.49 -11.52 -4.65
C GLN A 27 -9.66 -11.08 -6.11
N PRO A 28 -9.27 -11.92 -7.08
CA PRO A 28 -9.49 -11.63 -8.49
C PRO A 28 -10.94 -11.27 -8.76
N GLY A 29 -11.19 -10.11 -9.38
CA GLY A 29 -12.51 -9.56 -9.63
C GLY A 29 -13.07 -8.60 -8.56
N GLU A 30 -12.45 -8.49 -7.37
CA GLU A 30 -12.79 -7.45 -6.38
C GLU A 30 -12.27 -6.08 -6.82
N VAL A 31 -11.13 -6.05 -7.51
CA VAL A 31 -10.57 -4.84 -8.13
C VAL A 31 -10.64 -5.00 -9.64
N LYS A 32 -11.19 -4.00 -10.30
CA LYS A 32 -11.37 -4.02 -11.76
C LYS A 32 -10.01 -4.06 -12.47
N GLY A 33 -9.78 -5.11 -13.26
CA GLY A 33 -8.56 -5.30 -14.05
C GLY A 33 -7.50 -6.13 -13.35
N TYR A 34 -7.68 -6.51 -12.08
CA TYR A 34 -6.77 -7.38 -11.36
C TYR A 34 -7.05 -8.85 -11.69
N ASP A 35 -6.03 -9.56 -12.18
CA ASP A 35 -6.08 -10.96 -12.52
C ASP A 35 -5.26 -11.83 -11.55
N LYS A 36 -5.66 -13.07 -11.38
CA LYS A 36 -4.98 -14.02 -10.52
C LYS A 36 -3.59 -14.35 -11.09
N GLY A 37 -2.55 -14.07 -10.32
CA GLY A 37 -1.16 -14.37 -10.65
C GLY A 37 -0.30 -13.13 -10.83
N GLU A 38 -0.90 -11.94 -10.81
CA GLU A 38 -0.18 -10.68 -10.71
C GLU A 38 0.16 -10.36 -9.25
N GLU A 39 1.30 -9.72 -9.04
CA GLU A 39 1.65 -9.13 -7.75
C GLU A 39 0.87 -7.82 -7.59
N TYR A 40 0.03 -7.75 -6.56
CA TYR A 40 -0.81 -6.59 -6.29
C TYR A 40 -0.03 -5.53 -5.53
N LEU A 41 -0.12 -4.27 -5.98
CA LEU A 41 0.50 -3.10 -5.37
C LEU A 41 -0.57 -2.06 -5.03
N SER A 42 -0.70 -1.73 -3.77
CA SER A 42 -1.59 -0.69 -3.27
C SER A 42 -0.89 0.67 -3.23
N ILE A 43 -1.54 1.70 -3.77
CA ILE A 43 -1.00 3.06 -3.83
C ILE A 43 -1.99 4.04 -3.20
N TRP A 44 -1.54 4.86 -2.25
CA TRP A 44 -2.35 5.93 -1.67
C TRP A 44 -1.80 7.30 -2.06
N VAL A 45 -2.68 8.17 -2.55
CA VAL A 45 -2.34 9.55 -2.89
C VAL A 45 -3.25 10.55 -2.20
N HIS A 46 -2.69 11.67 -1.74
CA HIS A 46 -3.41 12.75 -1.08
C HIS A 46 -4.04 13.73 -2.09
N SER A 47 -4.73 13.21 -3.07
CA SER A 47 -5.35 14.00 -4.14
C SER A 47 -6.82 13.64 -4.32
N ILE A 48 -7.53 14.42 -5.12
CA ILE A 48 -8.89 14.15 -5.60
C ILE A 48 -8.76 13.67 -7.04
N GLU A 49 -9.39 12.54 -7.38
CA GLU A 49 -9.25 11.89 -8.68
C GLU A 49 -9.61 12.81 -9.86
N ASP A 50 -10.66 13.62 -9.70
CA ASP A 50 -11.18 14.50 -10.77
C ASP A 50 -10.37 15.79 -10.97
N THR A 51 -9.28 16.00 -10.21
CA THR A 51 -8.36 17.11 -10.40
C THR A 51 -7.31 16.81 -11.48
N GLU A 52 -6.66 17.84 -12.02
CA GLU A 52 -5.55 17.65 -12.96
C GLU A 52 -4.42 16.79 -12.36
N GLU A 53 -4.08 17.02 -11.09
CA GLU A 53 -3.11 16.22 -10.36
C GLU A 53 -3.58 14.76 -10.23
N GLY A 54 -4.82 14.54 -9.80
CA GLY A 54 -5.39 13.19 -9.67
C GLY A 54 -5.40 12.43 -10.99
N GLN A 55 -5.74 13.11 -12.09
CA GLN A 55 -5.70 12.51 -13.43
C GLN A 55 -4.26 12.19 -13.88
N CYS A 56 -3.25 12.93 -13.44
CA CYS A 56 -1.85 12.57 -13.70
C CYS A 56 -1.47 11.29 -12.97
N TYR A 57 -1.83 11.13 -11.68
CA TYR A 57 -1.62 9.89 -10.95
C TYR A 57 -2.33 8.70 -11.61
N ARG A 58 -3.62 8.86 -11.97
CA ARG A 58 -4.38 7.80 -12.66
C ARG A 58 -3.70 7.36 -13.95
N LYS A 59 -3.32 8.30 -14.81
CA LYS A 59 -2.62 8.00 -16.07
C LYS A 59 -1.28 7.28 -15.85
N SER A 60 -0.56 7.64 -14.79
CA SER A 60 0.71 7.01 -14.45
C SER A 60 0.52 5.55 -14.03
N VAL A 61 -0.50 5.28 -13.20
CA VAL A 61 -0.86 3.92 -12.78
C VAL A 61 -1.38 3.09 -13.97
N ASP A 62 -2.22 3.65 -14.82
CA ASP A 62 -2.69 2.96 -16.03
C ASP A 62 -1.53 2.61 -16.97
N ALA A 63 -0.55 3.50 -17.12
CA ALA A 63 0.66 3.24 -17.92
C ALA A 63 1.53 2.15 -17.27
N PHE A 64 1.65 2.14 -15.94
CA PHE A 64 2.34 1.08 -15.20
C PHE A 64 1.67 -0.27 -15.42
N ASN A 65 0.36 -0.36 -15.20
CA ASN A 65 -0.39 -1.60 -15.37
C ASN A 65 -0.29 -2.14 -16.80
N LYS A 66 -0.38 -1.24 -17.80
CA LYS A 66 -0.17 -1.63 -19.20
C LYS A 66 1.24 -2.13 -19.48
N LYS A 67 2.27 -1.51 -18.87
CA LYS A 67 3.69 -1.89 -19.10
C LYS A 67 4.04 -3.24 -18.47
N TYR A 68 3.41 -3.54 -17.33
CA TYR A 68 3.72 -4.70 -16.49
C TYR A 68 2.58 -5.72 -16.42
N ASP A 69 1.65 -5.66 -17.39
CA ASP A 69 0.52 -6.57 -17.56
C ASP A 69 0.94 -8.05 -17.39
N GLY A 70 0.17 -8.79 -16.61
CA GLY A 70 0.44 -10.19 -16.26
C GLY A 70 1.57 -10.41 -15.23
N LYS A 71 2.20 -9.35 -14.73
CA LYS A 71 3.26 -9.45 -13.72
C LYS A 71 2.95 -8.66 -12.45
N TYR A 72 2.57 -7.40 -12.60
CA TYR A 72 2.21 -6.50 -11.50
C TYR A 72 0.92 -5.78 -11.84
N PHE A 73 0.08 -5.62 -10.84
CA PHE A 73 -1.10 -4.77 -10.91
C PHE A 73 -1.08 -3.74 -9.79
N ALA A 74 -1.08 -2.47 -10.15
CA ALA A 74 -1.14 -1.36 -9.21
C ALA A 74 -2.57 -0.82 -9.10
N ASP A 75 -3.08 -0.70 -7.88
CA ASP A 75 -4.36 -0.05 -7.57
C ASP A 75 -4.12 1.23 -6.79
N ILE A 76 -4.84 2.30 -7.16
CA ILE A 76 -4.66 3.62 -6.57
C ILE A 76 -5.91 4.08 -5.85
N GLU A 77 -5.76 4.45 -4.59
CA GLU A 77 -6.79 5.07 -3.77
C GLU A 77 -6.50 6.57 -3.60
N PHE A 78 -7.48 7.38 -3.95
CA PHE A 78 -7.44 8.83 -3.77
C PHE A 78 -8.04 9.19 -2.42
N ILE A 79 -7.24 9.78 -1.54
CA ILE A 79 -7.62 10.16 -0.18
C ILE A 79 -7.39 11.65 -0.02
N PRO A 80 -8.41 12.48 -0.25
CA PRO A 80 -8.24 13.92 -0.14
C PRO A 80 -7.93 14.33 1.29
N ARG A 81 -7.21 15.44 1.42
CA ARG A 81 -7.10 16.14 2.71
C ARG A 81 -8.45 16.76 3.02
N ASN A 82 -8.91 16.62 4.26
CA ASN A 82 -10.09 17.34 4.73
C ASN A 82 -9.77 18.84 4.95
N ASP A 83 -10.80 19.66 5.20
CA ASP A 83 -10.65 21.11 5.41
C ASP A 83 -9.71 21.48 6.56
N SER A 84 -9.51 20.57 7.52
CA SER A 84 -8.52 20.70 8.60
C SER A 84 -7.14 20.14 8.26
N GLY A 85 -6.94 19.64 7.04
CA GLY A 85 -5.68 19.08 6.56
C GLY A 85 -5.38 17.64 7.03
N GLY A 86 -6.28 17.03 7.80
CA GLY A 86 -6.03 15.77 8.50
C GLY A 86 -6.33 14.50 7.71
N GLY A 87 -7.33 14.48 6.82
CA GLY A 87 -7.91 13.25 6.28
C GLY A 87 -6.91 12.19 5.83
N TYR A 88 -5.94 12.55 5.00
CA TYR A 88 -4.88 11.65 4.53
C TYR A 88 -3.94 11.21 5.67
N SER A 89 -3.47 12.18 6.47
CA SER A 89 -2.56 11.90 7.59
C SER A 89 -3.23 11.06 8.67
N ASP A 90 -4.52 11.28 8.93
CA ASP A 90 -5.29 10.49 9.90
C ASP A 90 -5.43 9.04 9.45
N LYS A 91 -5.64 8.81 8.15
CA LYS A 91 -5.67 7.45 7.59
C LYS A 91 -4.31 6.76 7.72
N ILE A 92 -3.20 7.44 7.41
CA ILE A 92 -1.85 6.89 7.61
C ILE A 92 -1.65 6.51 9.06
N ASN A 93 -1.95 7.40 10.01
CA ASN A 93 -1.76 7.16 11.43
C ASN A 93 -2.59 5.96 11.93
N ALA A 94 -3.84 5.85 11.50
CA ALA A 94 -4.68 4.69 11.82
C ALA A 94 -4.10 3.39 11.24
N SER A 95 -3.60 3.43 10.02
CA SER A 95 -3.02 2.27 9.33
C SER A 95 -1.67 1.84 9.89
N VAL A 96 -0.86 2.76 10.42
CA VAL A 96 0.34 2.42 11.20
C VAL A 96 -0.01 1.56 12.42
N MET A 97 -1.12 1.89 13.09
CA MET A 97 -1.57 1.14 14.27
C MET A 97 -2.15 -0.22 13.94
N SER A 98 -2.82 -0.37 12.80
CA SER A 98 -3.43 -1.63 12.35
C SER A 98 -2.46 -2.52 11.55
N GLY A 99 -1.37 -1.97 11.03
CA GLY A 99 -0.45 -2.67 10.13
C GLY A 99 -0.95 -2.76 8.68
N ASP A 100 -1.94 -1.95 8.29
CA ASP A 100 -2.57 -1.96 6.96
C ASP A 100 -2.08 -0.78 6.10
N LEU A 101 -0.77 -0.52 6.08
CA LEU A 101 -0.17 0.50 5.22
C LEU A 101 -0.15 0.02 3.75
N PRO A 102 -0.25 0.94 2.77
CA PRO A 102 -0.10 0.62 1.36
C PRO A 102 1.37 0.34 1.00
N ASP A 103 1.60 -0.27 -0.16
CA ASP A 103 2.95 -0.49 -0.69
C ASP A 103 3.63 0.81 -1.11
N VAL A 104 2.86 1.76 -1.61
CA VAL A 104 3.32 3.09 -2.03
C VAL A 104 2.38 4.17 -1.49
N LEU A 105 2.95 5.26 -0.97
CA LEU A 105 2.16 6.39 -0.50
C LEU A 105 2.84 7.72 -0.83
N THR A 106 2.05 8.77 -1.03
CA THR A 106 2.59 10.13 -1.12
C THR A 106 2.93 10.64 0.28
N VAL A 107 4.07 11.30 0.41
CA VAL A 107 4.57 11.85 1.69
C VAL A 107 4.93 13.32 1.51
N ASP A 108 4.48 14.16 2.43
CA ASP A 108 4.95 15.54 2.49
C ASP A 108 6.43 15.60 2.93
N GLY A 109 7.23 16.38 2.24
CA GLY A 109 8.66 16.49 2.50
C GLY A 109 9.05 16.62 3.98
N PRO A 110 8.40 17.48 4.78
CA PRO A 110 8.67 17.60 6.22
C PRO A 110 8.46 16.32 7.03
N ASN A 111 7.63 15.38 6.56
CA ASN A 111 7.31 14.15 7.26
C ASN A 111 8.27 13.00 6.95
N ILE A 112 9.09 13.10 5.92
CA ILE A 112 9.97 12.01 5.45
C ILE A 112 10.89 11.51 6.57
N ALA A 113 11.55 12.42 7.30
CA ALA A 113 12.44 12.04 8.39
C ALA A 113 11.71 11.27 9.50
N ALA A 114 10.57 11.79 9.97
CA ALA A 114 9.78 11.16 11.02
C ALA A 114 9.22 9.79 10.57
N TYR A 115 8.77 9.67 9.33
CA TYR A 115 8.25 8.41 8.80
C TYR A 115 9.35 7.36 8.62
N ALA A 116 10.55 7.79 8.20
CA ALA A 116 11.71 6.91 8.10
C ALA A 116 12.20 6.42 9.47
N GLU A 117 12.27 7.31 10.47
CA GLU A 117 12.67 6.96 11.84
C GLU A 117 11.71 5.99 12.51
N ASN A 118 10.41 6.15 12.28
CA ASN A 118 9.38 5.28 12.84
C ASN A 118 9.10 4.03 11.98
N GLY A 119 9.85 3.82 10.89
CA GLY A 119 9.70 2.63 10.04
C GLY A 119 8.41 2.59 9.22
N ILE A 120 7.71 3.73 9.08
CA ILE A 120 6.48 3.86 8.28
C ILE A 120 6.82 3.75 6.78
N ILE A 121 7.96 4.30 6.38
CA ILE A 121 8.49 4.17 5.03
C ILE A 121 9.86 3.49 5.06
N GLN A 122 10.16 2.75 3.99
CA GLN A 122 11.41 2.02 3.83
C GLN A 122 12.34 2.73 2.85
N PRO A 123 13.68 2.54 2.96
CA PRO A 123 14.59 3.05 1.95
C PRO A 123 14.26 2.48 0.58
N LEU A 124 14.22 3.34 -0.42
CA LEU A 124 14.12 2.93 -1.82
C LEU A 124 15.36 2.18 -2.27
N ALA A 125 15.23 1.33 -3.29
CA ALA A 125 16.36 0.74 -3.95
C ALA A 125 17.31 1.84 -4.49
N LYS A 126 18.60 1.51 -4.60
CA LYS A 126 19.57 2.46 -5.15
C LYS A 126 19.23 2.75 -6.61
N LEU A 127 19.00 4.01 -6.91
CA LEU A 127 18.81 4.46 -8.29
C LEU A 127 20.09 4.31 -9.10
N THR A 128 19.97 3.91 -10.34
CA THR A 128 21.03 3.99 -11.34
C THR A 128 21.34 5.45 -11.67
N ASP A 129 22.46 5.72 -12.31
CA ASP A 129 22.81 7.08 -12.72
C ASP A 129 21.85 7.62 -13.79
N GLU A 130 21.31 6.75 -14.65
CA GLU A 130 20.27 7.09 -15.62
C GLU A 130 18.96 7.50 -14.93
N GLU A 131 18.49 6.72 -13.96
CA GLU A 131 17.30 7.05 -13.18
C GLU A 131 17.46 8.34 -12.38
N LYS A 132 18.64 8.62 -11.83
CA LYS A 132 18.90 9.87 -11.14
C LYS A 132 18.90 11.08 -12.07
N SER A 133 19.35 10.91 -13.31
CA SER A 133 19.51 12.02 -14.27
C SER A 133 18.20 12.70 -14.65
N VAL A 134 17.05 12.05 -14.42
CA VAL A 134 15.73 12.64 -14.68
C VAL A 134 15.21 13.50 -13.52
N TYR A 135 15.88 13.47 -12.36
CA TYR A 135 15.52 14.25 -11.19
C TYR A 135 16.53 15.40 -10.96
N LEU A 136 16.05 16.53 -10.45
CA LEU A 136 16.94 17.55 -9.92
C LEU A 136 17.59 17.06 -8.62
N ASP A 137 18.85 17.40 -8.40
CA ASP A 137 19.58 17.02 -7.17
C ASP A 137 18.84 17.45 -5.89
N SER A 138 18.18 18.62 -5.92
CA SER A 138 17.38 19.12 -4.81
C SER A 138 16.19 18.18 -4.45
N ILE A 139 15.58 17.55 -5.45
CA ILE A 139 14.48 16.59 -5.25
C ILE A 139 15.01 15.32 -4.59
N ILE A 140 16.13 14.79 -5.07
CA ILE A 140 16.78 13.62 -4.46
C ILE A 140 17.21 13.95 -3.03
N GLN A 141 17.74 15.15 -2.80
CA GLN A 141 18.16 15.59 -1.47
C GLN A 141 16.98 15.70 -0.49
N GLN A 142 15.84 16.25 -0.93
CA GLN A 142 14.62 16.31 -0.12
C GLN A 142 14.10 14.93 0.29
N GLY A 143 14.19 13.94 -0.61
CA GLY A 143 13.79 12.57 -0.33
C GLY A 143 14.79 11.76 0.47
N THR A 144 15.97 12.34 0.79
CA THR A 144 17.07 11.64 1.46
C THR A 144 17.11 11.95 2.95
N TYR A 145 17.14 10.90 3.77
CA TYR A 145 17.33 10.98 5.21
C TYR A 145 18.41 9.98 5.67
N ASN A 146 19.34 10.42 6.52
CA ASN A 146 20.47 9.58 6.99
C ASN A 146 21.21 8.84 5.85
N ASN A 147 21.52 9.54 4.77
CA ASN A 147 22.19 9.04 3.56
C ASN A 147 21.44 7.91 2.82
N LYS A 148 20.16 7.76 3.06
CA LYS A 148 19.29 6.80 2.35
C LYS A 148 18.14 7.56 1.69
N LEU A 149 17.82 7.19 0.47
CA LEU A 149 16.69 7.74 -0.26
C LEU A 149 15.40 7.03 0.18
N TYR A 150 14.38 7.76 0.59
CA TYR A 150 13.09 7.24 1.04
C TYR A 150 11.93 7.69 0.16
N ALA A 151 12.09 8.81 -0.51
CA ALA A 151 11.05 9.36 -1.38
C ALA A 151 11.65 10.03 -2.63
N LEU A 152 10.86 10.08 -3.68
CA LEU A 152 11.15 10.85 -4.89
C LEU A 152 10.03 11.87 -5.09
N GLY A 153 10.36 13.07 -5.53
CA GLY A 153 9.36 14.08 -5.86
C GLY A 153 8.49 13.60 -7.02
N ALA A 154 7.17 13.75 -6.89
CA ALA A 154 6.29 13.67 -8.03
C ALA A 154 6.56 14.86 -8.96
N MET A 155 6.81 14.57 -10.23
CA MET A 155 7.04 15.59 -11.28
C MET A 155 5.74 15.90 -11.98
#